data_ad7e2f567f23b26939f7360b2b424376
#
_entry.id   ad7e2f567f23b26939f7360b2b424376
#
_cell.length_a   1.000
_cell.length_b   1.000
_cell.length_c   1.000
_cell.angle_alpha   90.00
_cell.angle_beta   90.00
_cell.angle_gamma   90.00
#
_symmetry.space_group_name_H-M   'P 1'
#
loop_
_entity.id
_entity.type
_entity.pdbx_description
1 polymer ?
#
loop_
_entity_poly.entity_id
_entity_poly.type
_entity_poly.pdbx_seq_one_letter_code
_entity_poly.pdbx_strand_id
1 'polypeptide(L)'
;MKFIHCADIHLDSKIESNLPPQKSKQRKREILLSFLQMIDYAKENGVTAVIIAGDLFDSDCVLPTTRDIVISKIRDCPDTDFLYLSGNHDGAFSLSDVPLPENLKMFSDKWTSYSYGDVTVTGVELTQENCRHIYGSLVLDHGSFNIVTMHGG
;
A
#
# COMPACT_ATOMS: atom_id res chain seq x y z
N MET A 1 -1.82 20.61 0.15
CA MET A 1 -2.01 19.19 -0.14
C MET A 1 -0.87 18.41 0.49
N LYS A 2 -1.14 17.25 1.11
CA LYS A 2 -0.12 16.44 1.79
C LYS A 2 -0.26 14.98 1.33
N PHE A 3 0.86 14.33 1.11
CA PHE A 3 0.95 12.92 0.78
C PHE A 3 1.89 12.21 1.74
N ILE A 4 1.59 10.95 2.05
CA ILE A 4 2.48 10.02 2.73
C ILE A 4 2.85 8.93 1.75
N HIS A 5 4.11 8.50 1.76
CA HIS A 5 4.59 7.34 1.01
C HIS A 5 5.17 6.32 1.98
N CYS A 6 4.77 5.07 1.83
CA CYS A 6 5.34 3.93 2.53
C CYS A 6 5.45 2.72 1.59
N ALA A 7 6.37 1.82 1.90
CA ALA A 7 6.61 0.58 1.17
C ALA A 7 7.22 -0.46 2.12
N ASP A 8 7.23 -1.72 1.71
CA ASP A 8 7.95 -2.81 2.40
C ASP A 8 7.61 -2.94 3.89
N ILE A 9 6.34 -2.84 4.22
CA ILE A 9 5.87 -2.92 5.63
C ILE A 9 5.90 -4.36 6.11
N HIS A 10 5.61 -5.33 5.23
CA HIS A 10 5.64 -6.77 5.51
C HIS A 10 4.90 -7.18 6.78
N LEU A 11 3.62 -6.76 6.89
CA LEU A 11 2.77 -7.14 8.02
C LEU A 11 2.69 -8.67 8.16
N ASP A 12 2.85 -9.15 9.38
CA ASP A 12 2.87 -10.57 9.76
C ASP A 12 4.01 -11.41 9.17
N SER A 13 4.97 -10.80 8.49
CA SER A 13 6.14 -11.49 7.95
C SER A 13 6.84 -12.39 8.97
N LYS A 14 7.40 -13.50 8.50
CA LYS A 14 8.29 -14.31 9.32
C LYS A 14 9.54 -13.50 9.59
N ILE A 15 9.74 -13.16 10.86
CA ILE A 15 10.98 -12.53 11.29
C ILE A 15 12.04 -13.62 11.34
N GLU A 16 12.78 -13.77 10.25
CA GLU A 16 13.93 -14.67 10.13
C GLU A 16 15.12 -14.11 10.93
N SER A 17 15.01 -14.18 12.23
CA SER A 17 16.08 -13.79 13.13
C SER A 17 16.14 -14.79 14.27
N ASN A 18 17.33 -14.97 14.86
CA ASN A 18 17.54 -15.77 16.06
C ASN A 18 16.85 -15.18 17.31
N LEU A 19 15.71 -14.48 17.11
CA LEU A 19 14.94 -13.89 18.21
C LEU A 19 14.05 -14.95 18.89
N PRO A 20 13.97 -14.92 20.21
CA PRO A 20 12.99 -15.73 20.94
C PRO A 20 11.57 -15.48 20.40
N PRO A 21 10.69 -16.51 20.39
CA PRO A 21 9.32 -16.38 19.85
C PRO A 21 8.51 -15.22 20.41
N GLN A 22 8.70 -14.91 21.69
CA GLN A 22 8.04 -13.77 22.33
C GLN A 22 8.47 -12.42 21.77
N LYS A 23 9.76 -12.25 21.48
CA LYS A 23 10.30 -11.03 20.85
C LYS A 23 9.86 -10.90 19.39
N SER A 24 9.78 -12.02 18.66
CA SER A 24 9.27 -12.03 17.29
C SER A 24 7.80 -11.58 17.28
N LYS A 25 6.96 -12.10 18.17
CA LYS A 25 5.56 -11.69 18.30
C LYS A 25 5.43 -10.20 18.67
N GLN A 26 6.27 -9.72 19.58
CA GLN A 26 6.30 -8.32 19.96
C GLN A 26 6.64 -7.42 18.75
N ARG A 27 7.65 -7.78 17.96
CA ARG A 27 8.05 -7.03 16.76
C ARG A 27 6.92 -6.95 15.72
N LYS A 28 6.24 -8.05 15.44
CA LYS A 28 5.08 -8.05 14.54
C LYS A 28 4.01 -7.06 15.00
N ARG A 29 3.72 -7.06 16.30
CA ARG A 29 2.77 -6.12 16.90
C ARG A 29 3.23 -4.66 16.77
N GLU A 30 4.51 -4.39 16.99
CA GLU A 30 5.09 -3.05 16.88
C GLU A 30 4.97 -2.52 15.44
N ILE A 31 5.25 -3.35 14.43
CA ILE A 31 5.11 -2.99 13.01
C ILE A 31 3.65 -2.64 12.69
N LEU A 32 2.71 -3.49 13.09
CA LEU A 32 1.28 -3.23 12.89
C LEU A 32 0.86 -1.92 13.58
N LEU A 33 1.22 -1.72 14.83
CA LEU A 33 0.87 -0.51 15.57
C LEU A 33 1.46 0.75 14.91
N SER A 34 2.70 0.70 14.43
CA SER A 34 3.33 1.82 13.71
C SER A 34 2.57 2.17 12.43
N PHE A 35 2.12 1.17 11.68
CA PHE A 35 1.32 1.38 10.50
C PHE A 35 -0.05 2.00 10.83
N LEU A 36 -0.73 1.51 11.86
CA LEU A 36 -2.01 2.07 12.32
C LEU A 36 -1.85 3.52 12.83
N GLN A 37 -0.76 3.82 13.53
CA GLN A 37 -0.44 5.19 13.97
C GLN A 37 -0.18 6.13 12.79
N MET A 38 0.44 5.65 11.70
CA MET A 38 0.57 6.43 10.47
C MET A 38 -0.79 6.79 9.89
N ILE A 39 -1.77 5.87 9.91
CA ILE A 39 -3.14 6.15 9.46
C ILE A 39 -3.81 7.20 10.37
N ASP A 40 -3.65 7.09 11.69
CA ASP A 40 -4.15 8.11 12.63
C ASP A 40 -3.54 9.48 12.35
N TYR A 41 -2.23 9.52 12.15
CA TYR A 41 -1.54 10.75 11.75
C TYR A 41 -2.10 11.34 10.46
N ALA A 42 -2.35 10.49 9.45
CA ALA A 42 -2.93 10.93 8.17
C ALA A 42 -4.29 11.61 8.38
N LYS A 43 -5.15 10.99 9.18
CA LYS A 43 -6.47 11.52 9.54
C LYS A 43 -6.38 12.84 10.28
N GLU A 44 -5.55 12.92 11.32
CA GLU A 44 -5.43 14.11 12.17
C GLU A 44 -4.80 15.31 11.45
N ASN A 45 -3.95 15.06 10.46
CA ASN A 45 -3.21 16.08 9.74
C ASN A 45 -3.77 16.42 8.36
N GLY A 46 -4.94 15.90 8.00
CA GLY A 46 -5.57 16.16 6.71
C GLY A 46 -4.70 15.76 5.54
N VAL A 47 -4.15 14.54 5.58
CA VAL A 47 -3.38 13.97 4.48
C VAL A 47 -4.34 13.61 3.34
N THR A 48 -4.01 14.06 2.14
CA THR A 48 -4.84 13.85 0.95
C THR A 48 -4.83 12.39 0.51
N ALA A 49 -3.64 11.81 0.41
CA ALA A 49 -3.50 10.40 0.10
C ALA A 49 -2.25 9.76 0.72
N VAL A 50 -2.36 8.48 1.02
CA VAL A 50 -1.26 7.60 1.44
C VAL A 50 -0.96 6.66 0.28
N ILE A 51 0.27 6.69 -0.23
CA ILE A 51 0.76 5.81 -1.30
C ILE A 51 1.45 4.63 -0.63
N ILE A 52 0.88 3.43 -0.78
CA ILE A 52 1.44 2.17 -0.30
C ILE A 52 2.08 1.47 -1.50
N ALA A 53 3.38 1.60 -1.62
CA ALA A 53 4.12 1.17 -2.82
C ALA A 53 4.70 -0.24 -2.65
N GLY A 54 3.83 -1.22 -2.54
CA GLY A 54 4.17 -2.64 -2.51
C GLY A 54 4.50 -3.21 -1.13
N ASP A 55 4.38 -4.51 -1.03
CA ASP A 55 4.78 -5.34 0.11
C ASP A 55 4.20 -4.88 1.46
N LEU A 56 2.90 -4.52 1.46
CA LEU A 56 2.18 -4.23 2.70
C LEU A 56 2.00 -5.48 3.54
N PHE A 57 1.64 -6.58 2.90
CA PHE A 57 1.45 -7.88 3.52
C PHE A 57 2.49 -8.88 3.04
N ASP A 58 2.76 -9.87 3.86
CA ASP A 58 3.46 -11.08 3.42
C ASP A 58 2.40 -12.17 3.21
N SER A 59 2.05 -12.45 1.95
CA SER A 59 0.92 -13.31 1.56
C SER A 59 0.94 -14.69 2.20
N ASP A 60 2.13 -15.22 2.44
CA ASP A 60 2.30 -16.55 3.04
C ASP A 60 2.04 -16.58 4.55
N CYS A 61 1.98 -15.41 5.17
CA CYS A 61 2.00 -15.29 6.62
C CYS A 61 0.94 -14.37 7.19
N VAL A 62 0.27 -13.56 6.36
CA VAL A 62 -0.71 -12.57 6.85
C VAL A 62 -1.91 -13.26 7.50
N LEU A 63 -2.25 -12.80 8.69
CA LEU A 63 -3.43 -13.27 9.40
C LEU A 63 -4.68 -12.52 8.91
N PRO A 64 -5.82 -13.21 8.73
CA PRO A 64 -7.10 -12.55 8.39
C PRO A 64 -7.44 -11.42 9.36
N THR A 65 -7.14 -11.60 10.63
CA THR A 65 -7.37 -10.57 11.67
C THR A 65 -6.53 -9.31 11.46
N THR A 66 -5.28 -9.44 11.04
CA THR A 66 -4.41 -8.30 10.74
C THR A 66 -4.94 -7.52 9.54
N ARG A 67 -5.32 -8.23 8.48
CA ARG A 67 -5.94 -7.64 7.30
C ARG A 67 -7.22 -6.87 7.66
N ASP A 68 -8.11 -7.49 8.42
CA ASP A 68 -9.39 -6.89 8.79
C ASP A 68 -9.21 -5.64 9.67
N ILE A 69 -8.22 -5.64 10.57
CA ILE A 69 -7.84 -4.46 11.36
C ILE A 69 -7.38 -3.32 10.44
N VAL A 70 -6.50 -3.60 9.48
CA VAL A 70 -5.99 -2.60 8.54
C VAL A 70 -7.12 -2.01 7.70
N ILE A 71 -7.98 -2.86 7.10
CA ILE A 71 -9.10 -2.42 6.27
C ILE A 71 -10.09 -1.59 7.09
N SER A 72 -10.40 -2.01 8.30
CA SER A 72 -11.28 -1.25 9.19
C SER A 72 -10.70 0.12 9.50
N LYS A 73 -9.40 0.19 9.79
CA LYS A 73 -8.71 1.43 10.10
C LYS A 73 -8.71 2.40 8.91
N ILE A 74 -8.50 1.88 7.69
CA ILE A 74 -8.61 2.67 6.45
C ILE A 74 -10.04 3.20 6.28
N ARG A 75 -11.05 2.36 6.48
CA ARG A 75 -12.47 2.74 6.39
C ARG A 75 -12.82 3.88 7.36
N ASP A 76 -12.21 3.89 8.55
CA ASP A 76 -12.43 4.92 9.55
C ASP A 76 -11.73 6.26 9.25
N CYS A 77 -11.05 6.35 8.10
CA CYS A 77 -10.35 7.54 7.61
C CYS A 77 -10.86 7.96 6.21
N PRO A 78 -12.16 8.28 6.05
CA PRO A 78 -12.79 8.44 4.73
C PRO A 78 -12.29 9.65 3.93
N ASP A 79 -11.69 10.65 4.58
CA ASP A 79 -11.19 11.87 3.94
C ASP A 79 -9.77 11.72 3.38
N THR A 80 -9.14 10.56 3.58
CA THR A 80 -7.81 10.23 3.06
C THR A 80 -7.92 9.03 2.13
N ASP A 81 -7.43 9.16 0.89
CA ASP A 81 -7.32 8.02 -0.01
C ASP A 81 -6.08 7.18 0.32
N PHE A 82 -6.21 5.88 0.18
CA PHE A 82 -5.10 4.94 0.29
C PHE A 82 -4.89 4.30 -1.08
N LEU A 83 -3.78 4.67 -1.74
CA LEU A 83 -3.42 4.19 -3.07
C LEU A 83 -2.50 2.99 -2.91
N TYR A 84 -3.04 1.80 -3.12
CA TYR A 84 -2.35 0.56 -2.86
C TYR A 84 -1.81 -0.08 -4.15
N LEU A 85 -0.53 -0.30 -4.16
CA LEU A 85 0.20 -1.06 -5.16
C LEU A 85 0.59 -2.41 -4.54
N SER A 86 0.17 -3.51 -5.13
CA SER A 86 0.63 -4.83 -4.70
C SER A 86 2.11 -5.00 -4.99
N GLY A 87 2.82 -5.59 -4.04
CA GLY A 87 4.20 -6.02 -4.21
C GLY A 87 4.30 -7.50 -4.58
N ASN A 88 5.52 -7.97 -4.72
CA ASN A 88 5.80 -9.38 -5.04
C ASN A 88 5.33 -10.35 -3.96
N HIS A 89 5.24 -9.88 -2.71
CA HIS A 89 4.85 -10.67 -1.54
C HIS A 89 3.38 -10.54 -1.16
N ASP A 90 2.64 -9.58 -1.72
CA ASP A 90 1.23 -9.37 -1.37
C ASP A 90 0.27 -10.43 -1.94
N GLY A 91 0.67 -11.21 -2.92
CA GLY A 91 -0.01 -12.37 -3.50
C GLY A 91 -1.51 -12.18 -3.82
N ALA A 92 -2.11 -13.19 -4.45
CA ALA A 92 -3.55 -13.20 -4.77
C ALA A 92 -4.46 -13.28 -3.53
N PHE A 93 -3.90 -13.49 -2.35
CA PHE A 93 -4.63 -13.58 -1.08
C PHE A 93 -5.21 -12.23 -0.64
N SER A 94 -4.80 -11.18 -1.27
CA SER A 94 -4.80 -9.91 -0.62
C SER A 94 -6.19 -9.39 -0.26
N LEU A 95 -6.99 -9.03 -1.22
CA LEU A 95 -8.12 -8.16 -0.91
C LEU A 95 -9.38 -8.55 -1.70
N SER A 96 -9.32 -9.60 -2.55
CA SER A 96 -10.40 -9.99 -3.45
C SER A 96 -11.67 -10.48 -2.73
N ASP A 97 -11.54 -11.00 -1.53
CA ASP A 97 -12.64 -11.65 -0.81
C ASP A 97 -13.26 -10.79 0.29
N VAL A 98 -12.85 -9.52 0.38
CA VAL A 98 -13.33 -8.58 1.40
C VAL A 98 -13.90 -7.33 0.75
N PRO A 99 -15.06 -6.82 1.20
CA PRO A 99 -15.58 -5.55 0.70
C PRO A 99 -14.61 -4.42 1.08
N LEU A 100 -13.95 -3.86 0.05
CA LEU A 100 -13.00 -2.78 0.23
C LEU A 100 -13.72 -1.46 0.49
N PRO A 101 -13.18 -0.59 1.35
CA PRO A 101 -13.69 0.75 1.52
C PRO A 101 -13.41 1.60 0.26
N GLU A 102 -14.28 2.57 -0.03
CA GLU A 102 -14.18 3.41 -1.23
C GLU A 102 -12.89 4.22 -1.31
N ASN A 103 -12.30 4.55 -0.17
CA ASN A 103 -11.03 5.27 -0.06
C ASN A 103 -9.79 4.37 -0.16
N LEU A 104 -9.93 3.06 -0.34
CA LEU A 104 -8.85 2.16 -0.70
C LEU A 104 -8.88 1.91 -2.21
N LYS A 105 -7.94 2.53 -2.92
CA LYS A 105 -7.85 2.50 -4.39
C LYS A 105 -6.65 1.64 -4.81
N MET A 106 -6.89 0.76 -5.76
CA MET A 106 -5.89 -0.20 -6.23
C MET A 106 -5.25 0.26 -7.52
N PHE A 107 -3.97 -0.04 -7.68
CA PHE A 107 -3.32 -0.05 -8.99
C PHE A 107 -3.50 -1.42 -9.65
N SER A 108 -3.18 -1.53 -10.93
CA SER A 108 -3.28 -2.75 -11.71
C SER A 108 -2.03 -2.96 -12.58
N ASP A 109 -2.04 -4.00 -13.41
CA ASP A 109 -1.01 -4.30 -14.39
C ASP A 109 -0.91 -3.28 -15.55
N LYS A 110 -1.77 -2.26 -15.52
CA LYS A 110 -1.77 -1.12 -16.45
C LYS A 110 -1.61 0.18 -15.68
N TRP A 111 -0.99 1.17 -16.31
CA TRP A 111 -0.89 2.51 -15.74
C TRP A 111 -2.26 3.04 -15.34
N THR A 112 -2.41 3.30 -14.06
CA THR A 112 -3.62 3.85 -13.46
C THR A 112 -3.26 5.16 -12.74
N SER A 113 -4.06 6.20 -12.95
CA SER A 113 -3.82 7.53 -12.41
C SER A 113 -4.96 7.99 -11.52
N TYR A 114 -4.60 8.61 -10.40
CA TYR A 114 -5.52 9.28 -9.48
C TYR A 114 -5.11 10.73 -9.34
N SER A 115 -6.04 11.66 -9.61
CA SER A 115 -5.76 13.11 -9.63
C SER A 115 -6.32 13.81 -8.42
N TYR A 116 -5.52 14.68 -7.84
CA TYR A 116 -5.82 15.50 -6.67
C TYR A 116 -5.41 16.96 -6.98
N GLY A 117 -6.34 17.75 -7.48
CA GLY A 117 -6.05 19.11 -7.91
C GLY A 117 -4.94 19.16 -8.97
N ASP A 118 -3.81 19.74 -8.63
CA ASP A 118 -2.62 19.89 -9.48
C ASP A 118 -1.60 18.74 -9.32
N VAL A 119 -1.95 17.68 -8.59
CA VAL A 119 -1.10 16.50 -8.40
C VAL A 119 -1.76 15.27 -9.00
N THR A 120 -1.02 14.51 -9.78
CA THR A 120 -1.45 13.21 -10.32
C THR A 120 -0.51 12.10 -9.86
N VAL A 121 -1.08 11.09 -9.21
CA VAL A 121 -0.36 9.88 -8.79
C VAL A 121 -0.65 8.78 -9.79
N THR A 122 0.38 8.31 -10.47
CA THR A 122 0.29 7.26 -11.50
C THR A 122 1.08 6.04 -11.04
N GLY A 123 0.46 4.87 -11.06
CA GLY A 123 1.11 3.63 -10.64
C GLY A 123 0.79 2.46 -11.55
N VAL A 124 1.63 1.44 -11.47
CA VAL A 124 1.46 0.18 -12.19
C VAL A 124 2.06 -0.97 -11.41
N GLU A 125 1.37 -2.10 -11.37
CA GLU A 125 1.90 -3.36 -10.85
C GLU A 125 2.80 -4.00 -11.90
N LEU A 126 4.05 -4.29 -11.54
CA LEU A 126 4.98 -4.97 -12.41
C LEU A 126 4.69 -6.47 -12.40
N THR A 127 4.53 -7.04 -13.59
CA THR A 127 4.35 -8.47 -13.81
C THR A 127 5.46 -9.01 -14.72
N GLN A 128 5.62 -10.32 -14.78
CA GLN A 128 6.57 -10.94 -15.72
C GLN A 128 6.24 -10.61 -17.18
N GLU A 129 4.98 -10.34 -17.48
CA GLU A 129 4.53 -10.02 -18.84
C GLU A 129 4.80 -8.56 -19.22
N ASN A 130 4.57 -7.61 -18.29
CA ASN A 130 4.65 -6.18 -18.59
C ASN A 130 6.01 -5.54 -18.32
N CYS A 131 6.83 -6.09 -17.41
CA CYS A 131 8.05 -5.46 -16.89
C CYS A 131 9.07 -5.02 -17.97
N ARG A 132 9.05 -5.66 -19.16
CA ARG A 132 10.00 -5.36 -20.23
C ARG A 132 9.61 -4.16 -21.09
N HIS A 133 8.33 -3.80 -21.12
CA HIS A 133 7.81 -2.78 -22.06
C HIS A 133 6.92 -1.71 -21.41
N ILE A 134 6.54 -1.90 -20.15
CA ILE A 134 5.57 -1.00 -19.48
C ILE A 134 6.05 0.46 -19.42
N TYR A 135 7.35 0.69 -19.33
CA TYR A 135 7.91 2.04 -19.24
C TYR A 135 7.64 2.88 -20.50
N GLY A 136 7.62 2.25 -21.68
CA GLY A 136 7.34 2.93 -22.95
C GLY A 136 5.89 3.38 -23.11
N SER A 137 4.99 2.91 -22.28
CA SER A 137 3.56 3.27 -22.31
C SER A 137 3.17 4.28 -21.21
N LEU A 138 4.13 4.75 -20.40
CA LEU A 138 3.87 5.79 -19.41
C LEU A 138 3.54 7.11 -20.07
N VAL A 139 2.37 7.65 -19.75
CA VAL A 139 1.95 8.99 -20.16
C VAL A 139 1.76 9.84 -18.91
N LEU A 140 2.47 10.96 -18.86
CA LEU A 140 2.38 11.93 -17.77
C LEU A 140 1.48 13.10 -18.15
N ASP A 141 0.75 13.61 -17.19
CA ASP A 141 -0.01 14.86 -17.35
C ASP A 141 0.94 16.06 -17.25
N HIS A 142 1.18 16.76 -18.34
CA HIS A 142 2.04 17.94 -18.38
C HIS A 142 1.48 19.15 -17.61
N GLY A 143 0.20 19.14 -17.27
CA GLY A 143 -0.45 20.17 -16.48
C GLY A 143 -0.39 19.95 -14.97
N SER A 144 0.11 18.80 -14.52
CA SER A 144 0.10 18.36 -13.12
C SER A 144 1.50 18.09 -12.58
N PHE A 145 1.66 18.17 -11.27
CA PHE A 145 2.80 17.57 -10.60
C PHE A 145 2.61 16.05 -10.57
N ASN A 146 3.49 15.31 -11.22
CA ASN A 146 3.35 13.86 -11.36
C ASN A 146 4.17 13.10 -10.31
N ILE A 147 3.51 12.22 -9.60
CA ILE A 147 4.13 11.21 -8.73
C ILE A 147 3.94 9.85 -9.42
N VAL A 148 5.04 9.17 -9.75
CA VAL A 148 4.98 7.84 -10.35
C VAL A 148 5.41 6.82 -9.30
N THR A 149 4.59 5.77 -9.12
CA THR A 149 4.87 4.71 -8.17
C THR A 149 4.90 3.34 -8.86
N MET A 150 5.90 2.57 -8.51
CA MET A 150 6.10 1.18 -8.94
C MET A 150 6.80 0.42 -7.83
N HIS A 151 6.60 -0.88 -7.79
CA HIS A 151 7.33 -1.78 -6.90
C HIS A 151 7.97 -2.87 -7.74
N GLY A 152 9.25 -3.16 -7.50
CA GLY A 152 9.98 -4.20 -8.19
C GLY A 152 11.28 -4.50 -7.46
N GLY A 153 11.60 -5.78 -7.34
CA GLY A 153 12.85 -6.33 -6.83
C GLY A 153 13.46 -7.29 -7.84
#